data_83a7d974b9ea5a8a86ab4195b2356118
#
_entry.id   83a7d974b9ea5a8a86ab4195b2356118
#
_cell.length_a   1.000
_cell.length_b   1.000
_cell.length_c   1.000
_cell.angle_alpha   90.00
_cell.angle_beta   90.00
_cell.angle_gamma   90.00
#
_symmetry.space_group_name_H-M   'P 1'
#
loop_
_entity.id
_entity.type
_entity.pdbx_description
1 polymer ?
#
loop_
_entity_poly.entity_id
_entity_poly.type
_entity_poly.pdbx_seq_one_letter_code
_entity_poly.pdbx_strand_id
1 'polypeptide(L)'
;ELPHIFETLDCRILHLFPVTPTPTTYARMGRFGSPYACGDLTAIDPALVEFDKRTTGVEQFCELARGVHSHGGQLFLDLVINHTGWGSTLQENHPEWFLREPNGDFASPGAWGNVWADLVELEPNHPELWEHMASAFLEWCRRGVDGFRCDAGYKVPMPVWRYITARVREHFPDTVF
;
A
#
# COMPACT_ATOMS: atom_id res chain seq x y z
N GLU A 1 -6.99 22.27 -5.96
CA GLU A 1 -6.17 21.40 -6.86
C GLU A 1 -7.06 20.50 -7.75
N LEU A 2 -8.11 19.81 -7.22
CA LEU A 2 -8.92 18.86 -7.98
C LEU A 2 -9.58 19.47 -9.23
N PRO A 3 -10.19 20.67 -9.21
CA PRO A 3 -10.73 21.28 -10.43
C PRO A 3 -9.69 21.46 -11.52
N HIS A 4 -8.46 21.84 -11.15
CA HIS A 4 -7.37 21.96 -12.12
C HIS A 4 -7.01 20.63 -12.77
N ILE A 5 -6.93 19.54 -11.97
CA ILE A 5 -6.59 18.19 -12.44
C ILE A 5 -7.67 17.68 -13.40
N PHE A 6 -8.93 17.76 -13.02
CA PHE A 6 -10.03 17.12 -13.75
C PHE A 6 -10.64 18.00 -14.83
N GLU A 7 -10.71 19.32 -14.63
CA GLU A 7 -11.37 20.24 -15.56
C GLU A 7 -10.38 20.92 -16.50
N THR A 8 -9.17 21.30 -16.02
CA THR A 8 -8.18 21.98 -16.86
C THR A 8 -7.26 20.99 -17.59
N LEU A 9 -6.74 19.99 -16.88
CA LEU A 9 -5.85 18.97 -17.47
C LEU A 9 -6.63 17.79 -18.09
N ASP A 10 -7.94 17.73 -17.93
CA ASP A 10 -8.84 16.68 -18.42
C ASP A 10 -8.38 15.26 -18.02
N CYS A 11 -7.79 15.11 -16.81
CA CYS A 11 -7.44 13.82 -16.28
C CYS A 11 -8.70 13.04 -15.87
N ARG A 12 -8.62 11.71 -15.92
CA ARG A 12 -9.72 10.83 -15.48
C ARG A 12 -9.36 10.03 -14.24
N ILE A 13 -8.08 9.88 -13.96
CA ILE A 13 -7.56 9.12 -12.83
C ILE A 13 -6.58 10.01 -12.07
N LEU A 14 -6.78 10.11 -10.76
CA LEU A 14 -5.77 10.60 -9.83
C LEU A 14 -5.06 9.39 -9.22
N HIS A 15 -3.79 9.18 -9.57
CA HIS A 15 -2.97 8.12 -9.01
C HIS A 15 -2.05 8.69 -7.92
N LEU A 16 -2.19 8.18 -6.72
CA LEU A 16 -1.35 8.52 -5.58
C LEU A 16 -0.23 7.50 -5.38
N PHE A 17 0.98 7.97 -5.10
CA PHE A 17 2.03 7.14 -4.51
C PHE A 17 1.56 6.57 -3.17
N PRO A 18 2.28 5.57 -2.58
CA PRO A 18 1.89 5.02 -1.29
C PRO A 18 1.73 6.14 -0.26
N VAL A 19 0.58 6.16 0.41
CA VAL A 19 0.25 7.13 1.48
C VAL A 19 0.44 6.53 2.87
N THR A 20 0.97 5.32 2.93
CA THR A 20 1.23 4.58 4.16
C THR A 20 2.48 5.11 4.87
N PRO A 21 2.54 5.03 6.22
CA PRO A 21 3.69 5.50 6.96
C PRO A 21 4.94 4.70 6.63
N THR A 22 6.09 5.37 6.63
CA THR A 22 7.41 4.75 6.46
C THR A 22 8.09 4.59 7.81
N PRO A 23 8.98 3.59 8.00
CA PRO A 23 9.77 3.45 9.22
C PRO A 23 10.59 4.71 9.50
N THR A 24 10.67 5.10 10.76
CA THR A 24 11.33 6.35 11.17
C THR A 24 12.76 6.16 11.68
N THR A 25 13.17 4.93 11.97
CA THR A 25 14.42 4.64 12.68
C THR A 25 15.33 3.72 11.89
N TYR A 26 15.09 2.42 11.90
CA TYR A 26 16.01 1.43 11.34
C TYR A 26 15.92 1.35 9.80
N ALA A 27 17.08 1.22 9.15
CA ALA A 27 17.25 1.04 7.71
C ALA A 27 16.55 2.08 6.81
N ARG A 28 16.23 3.25 7.35
CA ARG A 28 15.57 4.32 6.62
C ARG A 28 16.50 4.90 5.55
N MET A 29 16.05 4.89 4.30
CA MET A 29 16.77 5.49 3.18
C MET A 29 16.56 7.01 3.14
N GLY A 30 17.65 7.77 3.32
CA GLY A 30 17.62 9.22 3.31
C GLY A 30 16.82 9.85 4.47
N ARG A 31 16.49 11.14 4.31
CA ARG A 31 15.80 11.91 5.37
C ARG A 31 14.36 11.48 5.60
N PHE A 32 13.65 11.15 4.54
CA PHE A 32 12.19 10.90 4.60
C PHE A 32 11.83 9.41 4.47
N GLY A 33 12.78 8.56 4.11
CA GLY A 33 12.54 7.16 3.78
C GLY A 33 11.97 6.99 2.36
N SER A 34 11.78 5.73 1.97
CA SER A 34 11.10 5.38 0.73
C SER A 34 9.60 5.24 0.99
N PRO A 35 8.71 5.82 0.18
CA PRO A 35 7.27 5.60 0.32
C PRO A 35 6.89 4.13 0.09
N TYR A 36 7.77 3.36 -0.55
CA TYR A 36 7.58 1.92 -0.76
C TYR A 36 8.03 1.06 0.44
N ALA A 37 8.70 1.65 1.44
CA ALA A 37 9.00 0.99 2.72
C ALA A 37 7.79 1.12 3.67
N CYS A 38 6.74 0.35 3.41
CA CYS A 38 5.50 0.43 4.15
C CYS A 38 5.68 0.02 5.62
N GLY A 39 5.25 0.88 6.54
CA GLY A 39 5.22 0.59 7.99
C GLY A 39 3.91 -0.05 8.45
N ASP A 40 2.80 0.29 7.78
CA ASP A 40 1.46 -0.26 8.04
C ASP A 40 0.63 -0.16 6.76
N LEU A 41 0.05 -1.29 6.33
CA LEU A 41 -0.67 -1.40 5.04
C LEU A 41 -1.95 -0.57 4.97
N THR A 42 -2.52 -0.19 6.10
CA THR A 42 -3.83 0.48 6.19
C THR A 42 -3.79 1.84 6.86
N ALA A 43 -2.68 2.20 7.49
CA ALA A 43 -2.50 3.51 8.10
C ALA A 43 -2.17 4.58 7.05
N ILE A 44 -2.43 5.82 7.38
CA ILE A 44 -2.04 6.99 6.59
C ILE A 44 -0.85 7.66 7.29
N ASP A 45 0.17 8.01 6.52
CA ASP A 45 1.34 8.70 7.06
C ASP A 45 0.91 10.03 7.70
N PRO A 46 1.18 10.23 9.00
CA PRO A 46 0.84 11.47 9.69
C PRO A 46 1.42 12.73 9.03
N ALA A 47 2.52 12.60 8.29
CA ALA A 47 3.13 13.72 7.56
C ALA A 47 2.27 14.21 6.38
N LEU A 48 1.32 13.40 5.90
CA LEU A 48 0.39 13.74 4.83
C LEU A 48 -0.94 14.30 5.35
N VAL A 49 -1.15 14.26 6.66
CA VAL A 49 -2.42 14.66 7.31
C VAL A 49 -2.33 16.12 7.73
N GLU A 50 -3.34 16.90 7.36
CA GLU A 50 -3.48 18.26 7.89
C GLU A 50 -3.90 18.21 9.36
N PHE A 51 -3.25 19.03 10.19
CA PHE A 51 -3.61 19.10 11.61
C PHE A 51 -4.99 19.74 11.79
N ASP A 52 -6.00 18.93 12.02
CA ASP A 52 -7.33 19.34 12.44
C ASP A 52 -7.82 18.42 13.57
N LYS A 53 -8.15 19.00 14.73
CA LYS A 53 -8.66 18.26 15.89
C LYS A 53 -10.02 17.58 15.66
N ARG A 54 -10.71 17.93 14.58
CA ARG A 54 -12.06 17.46 14.25
C ARG A 54 -12.07 16.29 13.29
N THR A 55 -10.93 16.01 12.63
CA THR A 55 -10.82 14.98 11.58
C THR A 55 -9.58 14.12 11.77
N THR A 56 -9.70 12.86 11.41
CA THR A 56 -8.60 11.89 11.34
C THR A 56 -7.99 11.87 9.93
N GLY A 57 -6.80 11.32 9.78
CA GLY A 57 -6.19 11.12 8.46
C GLY A 57 -7.06 10.26 7.53
N VAL A 58 -7.75 9.26 8.08
CA VAL A 58 -8.68 8.42 7.31
C VAL A 58 -9.88 9.23 6.79
N GLU A 59 -10.46 10.09 7.62
CA GLU A 59 -11.57 10.96 7.21
C GLU A 59 -11.12 11.95 6.14
N GLN A 60 -9.92 12.54 6.25
CA GLN A 60 -9.34 13.42 5.23
C GLN A 60 -9.09 12.67 3.92
N PHE A 61 -8.60 11.42 3.97
CA PHE A 61 -8.46 10.59 2.77
C PHE A 61 -9.81 10.28 2.11
N CYS A 62 -10.82 9.93 2.90
CA CYS A 62 -12.17 9.70 2.39
C CYS A 62 -12.78 10.98 1.78
N GLU A 63 -12.45 12.16 2.33
CA GLU A 63 -12.85 13.45 1.75
C GLU A 63 -12.18 13.69 0.39
N LEU A 64 -10.88 13.40 0.27
CA LEU A 64 -10.16 13.44 -1.01
C LEU A 64 -10.83 12.53 -2.04
N ALA A 65 -11.13 11.27 -1.67
CA ALA A 65 -11.79 10.32 -2.55
C ALA A 65 -13.14 10.83 -3.04
N ARG A 66 -13.99 11.34 -2.14
CA ARG A 66 -15.26 11.98 -2.50
C ARG A 66 -15.07 13.18 -3.43
N GLY A 67 -14.04 13.99 -3.18
CA GLY A 67 -13.67 15.10 -4.05
C GLY A 67 -13.33 14.65 -5.46
N VAL A 68 -12.51 13.62 -5.62
CA VAL A 68 -12.17 13.03 -6.90
C VAL A 68 -13.43 12.55 -7.64
N HIS A 69 -14.27 11.79 -6.96
CA HIS A 69 -15.51 11.26 -7.54
C HIS A 69 -16.50 12.36 -7.92
N SER A 70 -16.57 13.47 -7.17
CA SER A 70 -17.45 14.60 -7.49
C SER A 70 -17.09 15.30 -8.81
N HIS A 71 -15.84 15.17 -9.25
CA HIS A 71 -15.37 15.63 -10.57
C HIS A 71 -15.47 14.54 -11.65
N GLY A 72 -16.11 13.39 -11.37
CA GLY A 72 -16.21 12.26 -12.31
C GLY A 72 -14.90 11.51 -12.52
N GLY A 73 -13.91 11.72 -11.65
CA GLY A 73 -12.62 11.02 -11.68
C GLY A 73 -12.63 9.72 -10.90
N GLN A 74 -11.54 8.95 -11.03
CA GLN A 74 -11.25 7.74 -10.27
C GLN A 74 -9.99 7.96 -9.43
N LEU A 75 -9.96 7.38 -8.22
CA LEU A 75 -8.81 7.42 -7.32
C LEU A 75 -8.07 6.10 -7.36
N PHE A 76 -6.81 6.13 -7.80
CA PHE A 76 -5.91 4.98 -7.78
C PHE A 76 -4.85 5.16 -6.71
N LEU A 77 -4.51 4.06 -6.02
CA LEU A 77 -3.49 4.02 -4.99
C LEU A 77 -2.39 3.04 -5.35
N ASP A 78 -1.14 3.46 -5.16
CA ASP A 78 0.01 2.55 -5.23
C ASP A 78 0.09 1.75 -3.93
N LEU A 79 0.10 0.43 -4.01
CA LEU A 79 0.17 -0.46 -2.86
C LEU A 79 1.20 -1.57 -3.07
N VAL A 80 1.97 -1.84 -2.01
CA VAL A 80 3.04 -2.85 -2.01
C VAL A 80 2.65 -4.01 -1.13
N ILE A 81 2.72 -5.24 -1.64
CA ILE A 81 2.35 -6.45 -0.89
C ILE A 81 3.38 -7.58 -0.95
N ASN A 82 4.56 -7.36 -1.53
CA ASN A 82 5.63 -8.36 -1.51
C ASN A 82 6.70 -8.08 -0.44
N HIS A 83 6.68 -6.91 0.17
CA HIS A 83 7.60 -6.51 1.22
C HIS A 83 7.00 -5.42 2.11
N THR A 84 7.66 -5.15 3.22
CA THR A 84 7.40 -4.00 4.09
C THR A 84 8.70 -3.25 4.36
N GLY A 85 8.62 -2.09 5.00
CA GLY A 85 9.77 -1.50 5.66
C GLY A 85 10.13 -2.26 6.95
N TRP A 86 11.36 -2.10 7.42
CA TRP A 86 11.79 -2.65 8.70
C TRP A 86 10.99 -2.06 9.88
N GLY A 87 10.62 -2.91 10.84
CA GLY A 87 9.83 -2.50 12.00
C GLY A 87 8.39 -2.14 11.64
N SER A 88 7.86 -2.69 10.55
CA SER A 88 6.44 -2.59 10.21
C SER A 88 5.57 -3.30 11.26
N THR A 89 4.32 -2.84 11.41
CA THR A 89 3.34 -3.49 12.28
C THR A 89 3.16 -4.97 11.94
N LEU A 90 3.25 -5.31 10.65
CA LEU A 90 3.16 -6.68 10.19
C LEU A 90 4.38 -7.52 10.64
N GLN A 91 5.60 -6.97 10.54
CA GLN A 91 6.81 -7.65 10.97
C GLN A 91 6.84 -7.89 12.48
N GLU A 92 6.33 -6.94 13.26
CA GLU A 92 6.26 -7.06 14.72
C GLU A 92 5.23 -8.10 15.17
N ASN A 93 4.07 -8.16 14.50
CA ASN A 93 2.98 -9.03 14.89
C ASN A 93 3.07 -10.44 14.28
N HIS A 94 3.67 -10.58 13.10
CA HIS A 94 3.75 -11.81 12.32
C HIS A 94 5.14 -12.00 11.70
N PRO A 95 6.20 -12.10 12.51
CA PRO A 95 7.57 -12.28 12.00
C PRO A 95 7.76 -13.58 11.21
N GLU A 96 6.87 -14.57 11.41
CA GLU A 96 6.83 -15.84 10.67
C GLU A 96 6.36 -15.69 9.20
N TRP A 97 5.77 -14.57 8.84
CA TRP A 97 5.34 -14.30 7.46
C TRP A 97 6.44 -13.67 6.59
N PHE A 98 7.64 -13.56 7.12
CA PHE A 98 8.76 -12.95 6.41
C PHE A 98 9.83 -13.97 6.05
N LEU A 99 10.37 -13.82 4.85
CA LEU A 99 11.43 -14.66 4.34
C LEU A 99 12.70 -14.53 5.21
N ARG A 100 13.36 -15.68 5.43
CA ARG A 100 14.60 -15.75 6.21
C ARG A 100 15.75 -16.21 5.34
N GLU A 101 16.91 -15.61 5.59
CA GLU A 101 18.19 -16.08 5.10
C GLU A 101 18.62 -17.38 5.83
N PRO A 102 19.56 -18.17 5.28
CA PRO A 102 20.03 -19.40 5.93
C PRO A 102 20.64 -19.19 7.34
N ASN A 103 21.11 -18.00 7.65
CA ASN A 103 21.63 -17.63 8.97
C ASN A 103 20.53 -17.24 9.98
N GLY A 104 19.27 -17.20 9.54
CA GLY A 104 18.11 -16.84 10.36
C GLY A 104 17.72 -15.36 10.32
N ASP A 105 18.50 -14.49 9.69
CA ASP A 105 18.16 -13.08 9.52
C ASP A 105 16.99 -12.89 8.55
N PHE A 106 16.29 -11.78 8.63
CA PHE A 106 15.27 -11.45 7.65
C PHE A 106 15.89 -11.13 6.30
N ALA A 107 15.30 -11.66 5.22
CA ALA A 107 15.73 -11.39 3.87
C ALA A 107 15.22 -10.02 3.38
N SER A 108 16.08 -9.31 2.65
CA SER A 108 15.68 -8.11 1.93
C SER A 108 15.39 -8.44 0.46
N PRO A 109 14.31 -7.89 -0.12
CA PRO A 109 14.04 -8.07 -1.54
C PRO A 109 15.08 -7.33 -2.39
N GLY A 110 15.07 -7.62 -3.68
CA GLY A 110 15.94 -6.94 -4.62
C GLY A 110 15.57 -7.24 -6.06
N ALA A 111 16.16 -6.51 -7.01
CA ALA A 111 16.01 -6.73 -8.43
C ALA A 111 17.28 -6.29 -9.19
N TRP A 112 17.55 -6.93 -10.32
CA TRP A 112 18.66 -6.59 -11.22
C TRP A 112 20.02 -6.48 -10.54
N GLY A 113 20.28 -7.37 -9.55
CA GLY A 113 21.54 -7.40 -8.80
C GLY A 113 21.65 -6.37 -7.66
N ASN A 114 20.61 -5.59 -7.41
CA ASN A 114 20.57 -4.67 -6.29
C ASN A 114 19.66 -5.20 -5.17
N VAL A 115 20.14 -5.16 -3.94
CA VAL A 115 19.37 -5.45 -2.74
C VAL A 115 18.73 -4.17 -2.22
N TRP A 116 17.46 -4.21 -1.89
CA TRP A 116 16.72 -3.09 -1.28
C TRP A 116 16.78 -3.24 0.24
N ALA A 117 17.88 -2.76 0.82
CA ALA A 117 18.24 -3.00 2.22
C ALA A 117 17.32 -2.31 3.25
N ASP A 118 16.49 -1.38 2.82
CA ASP A 118 15.47 -0.70 3.62
C ASP A 118 14.15 -1.48 3.71
N LEU A 119 14.07 -2.65 3.05
CA LEU A 119 12.88 -3.48 2.95
C LEU A 119 13.10 -4.88 3.51
N VAL A 120 11.99 -5.50 3.92
CA VAL A 120 11.94 -6.91 4.38
C VAL A 120 10.95 -7.68 3.51
N GLU A 121 11.38 -8.80 2.95
CA GLU A 121 10.59 -9.59 1.99
C GLU A 121 9.57 -10.49 2.70
N LEU A 122 8.35 -10.54 2.17
CA LEU A 122 7.30 -11.41 2.67
C LEU A 122 7.42 -12.82 2.08
N GLU A 123 7.13 -13.83 2.89
CA GLU A 123 7.06 -15.23 2.47
C GLU A 123 5.62 -15.56 2.03
N PRO A 124 5.36 -15.78 0.72
CA PRO A 124 4.00 -15.88 0.21
C PRO A 124 3.29 -17.20 0.51
N ASN A 125 3.95 -18.17 1.19
CA ASN A 125 3.37 -19.50 1.44
C ASN A 125 2.46 -19.55 2.68
N HIS A 126 1.95 -18.43 3.15
CA HIS A 126 1.05 -18.30 4.29
C HIS A 126 -0.35 -17.86 3.85
N PRO A 127 -1.38 -18.72 3.85
CA PRO A 127 -2.75 -18.34 3.45
C PRO A 127 -3.34 -17.21 4.31
N GLU A 128 -2.97 -17.14 5.59
CA GLU A 128 -3.39 -16.07 6.49
C GLU A 128 -2.84 -14.71 6.05
N LEU A 129 -1.63 -14.68 5.50
CA LEU A 129 -1.05 -13.47 4.91
C LEU A 129 -1.85 -13.03 3.68
N TRP A 130 -2.36 -13.97 2.86
CA TRP A 130 -3.18 -13.63 1.69
C TRP A 130 -4.48 -12.93 2.09
N GLU A 131 -5.14 -13.43 3.14
CA GLU A 131 -6.36 -12.79 3.67
C GLU A 131 -6.05 -11.43 4.29
N HIS A 132 -4.92 -11.30 5.00
CA HIS A 132 -4.49 -10.02 5.54
C HIS A 132 -4.26 -8.99 4.41
N MET A 133 -3.58 -9.39 3.33
CA MET A 133 -3.38 -8.54 2.15
C MET A 133 -4.71 -8.18 1.48
N ALA A 134 -5.59 -9.17 1.24
CA ALA A 134 -6.90 -8.92 0.66
C ALA A 134 -7.72 -7.95 1.51
N SER A 135 -7.66 -8.08 2.84
CA SER A 135 -8.31 -7.18 3.78
C SER A 135 -7.78 -5.75 3.70
N ALA A 136 -6.47 -5.56 3.46
CA ALA A 136 -5.90 -4.23 3.25
C ALA A 136 -6.45 -3.57 1.97
N PHE A 137 -6.51 -4.31 0.85
CA PHE A 137 -7.15 -3.80 -0.38
C PHE A 137 -8.62 -3.46 -0.17
N LEU A 138 -9.37 -4.32 0.52
CA LEU A 138 -10.79 -4.07 0.86
C LEU A 138 -10.97 -2.81 1.69
N GLU A 139 -10.08 -2.58 2.66
CA GLU A 139 -10.14 -1.38 3.49
C GLU A 139 -9.92 -0.10 2.66
N TRP A 140 -8.97 -0.11 1.72
CA TRP A 140 -8.78 1.02 0.81
C TRP A 140 -9.95 1.22 -0.15
N CYS A 141 -10.57 0.15 -0.65
CA CYS A 141 -11.81 0.26 -1.44
C CYS A 141 -12.95 0.89 -0.62
N ARG A 142 -13.12 0.52 0.65
CA ARG A 142 -14.12 1.15 1.55
C ARG A 142 -13.87 2.63 1.75
N ARG A 143 -12.62 3.07 1.66
CA ARG A 143 -12.22 4.49 1.76
C ARG A 143 -12.38 5.25 0.44
N GLY A 144 -12.79 4.57 -0.64
CA GLY A 144 -13.09 5.18 -1.94
C GLY A 144 -11.99 5.03 -2.99
N VAL A 145 -11.06 4.08 -2.84
CA VAL A 145 -10.10 3.73 -3.89
C VAL A 145 -10.78 2.85 -4.93
N ASP A 146 -10.66 3.24 -6.20
CA ASP A 146 -11.28 2.55 -7.36
C ASP A 146 -10.31 1.55 -8.01
N GLY A 147 -9.02 1.77 -7.84
CA GLY A 147 -8.02 0.89 -8.43
C GLY A 147 -6.65 1.00 -7.77
N PHE A 148 -5.80 0.03 -8.07
CA PHE A 148 -4.47 -0.08 -7.48
C PHE A 148 -3.39 -0.26 -8.54
N ARG A 149 -2.30 0.47 -8.39
CA ARG A 149 -1.03 0.10 -8.97
C ARG A 149 -0.28 -0.76 -7.96
N CYS A 150 0.06 -1.98 -8.34
CA CYS A 150 0.67 -2.96 -7.46
C CYS A 150 2.18 -2.99 -7.70
N ASP A 151 2.95 -2.31 -6.84
CA ASP A 151 4.40 -2.26 -6.96
C ASP A 151 5.02 -3.65 -6.77
N ALA A 152 6.09 -3.93 -7.53
CA ALA A 152 6.75 -5.22 -7.55
C ALA A 152 5.80 -6.44 -7.68
N GLY A 153 4.63 -6.24 -8.28
CA GLY A 153 3.58 -7.24 -8.41
C GLY A 153 4.02 -8.53 -9.08
N TYR A 154 5.06 -8.49 -9.93
CA TYR A 154 5.66 -9.66 -10.57
C TYR A 154 6.38 -10.60 -9.58
N LYS A 155 6.71 -10.13 -8.37
CA LYS A 155 7.31 -10.94 -7.30
C LYS A 155 6.25 -11.72 -6.51
N VAL A 156 5.00 -11.31 -6.58
CA VAL A 156 3.89 -11.97 -5.89
C VAL A 156 3.37 -13.12 -6.73
N PRO A 157 3.31 -14.35 -6.21
CA PRO A 157 2.84 -15.51 -6.95
C PRO A 157 1.41 -15.36 -7.48
N MET A 158 1.14 -15.88 -8.67
CA MET A 158 -0.18 -15.82 -9.30
C MET A 158 -1.34 -16.38 -8.44
N PRO A 159 -1.17 -17.45 -7.65
CA PRO A 159 -2.23 -17.90 -6.76
C PRO A 159 -2.65 -16.85 -5.72
N VAL A 160 -1.69 -16.07 -5.19
CA VAL A 160 -1.95 -14.98 -4.24
C VAL A 160 -2.77 -13.89 -4.92
N TRP A 161 -2.39 -13.47 -6.13
CA TRP A 161 -3.15 -12.50 -6.93
C TRP A 161 -4.57 -12.95 -7.23
N ARG A 162 -4.75 -14.24 -7.61
CA ARG A 162 -6.09 -14.80 -7.84
C ARG A 162 -6.95 -14.74 -6.60
N TYR A 163 -6.38 -15.06 -5.43
CA TYR A 163 -7.08 -14.98 -4.17
C TYR A 163 -7.49 -13.54 -3.85
N ILE A 164 -6.53 -12.62 -3.84
CA ILE A 164 -6.77 -11.21 -3.51
C ILE A 164 -7.81 -10.58 -4.45
N THR A 165 -7.64 -10.73 -5.77
CA THR A 165 -8.55 -10.13 -6.75
C THR A 165 -9.97 -10.71 -6.65
N ALA A 166 -10.10 -12.02 -6.44
CA ALA A 166 -11.40 -12.65 -6.23
C ALA A 166 -12.07 -12.11 -4.96
N ARG A 167 -11.33 -12.09 -3.85
CA ARG A 167 -11.82 -11.65 -2.54
C ARG A 167 -12.25 -10.18 -2.55
N VAL A 168 -11.50 -9.31 -3.22
CA VAL A 168 -11.85 -7.88 -3.35
C VAL A 168 -13.09 -7.72 -4.24
N ARG A 169 -13.13 -8.40 -5.39
CA ARG A 169 -14.24 -8.27 -6.36
C ARG A 169 -15.57 -8.87 -5.89
N GLU A 170 -15.57 -9.71 -4.87
CA GLU A 170 -16.82 -10.12 -4.19
C GLU A 170 -17.60 -8.92 -3.64
N HIS A 171 -16.91 -7.85 -3.23
CA HIS A 171 -17.51 -6.67 -2.61
C HIS A 171 -17.41 -5.42 -3.50
N PHE A 172 -16.37 -5.33 -4.30
CA PHE A 172 -16.04 -4.20 -5.19
C PHE A 172 -15.71 -4.73 -6.58
N PRO A 173 -16.73 -5.13 -7.38
CA PRO A 173 -16.53 -5.85 -8.63
C PRO A 173 -15.77 -5.07 -9.70
N ASP A 174 -15.83 -3.74 -9.66
CA ASP A 174 -15.23 -2.86 -10.65
C ASP A 174 -13.78 -2.46 -10.30
N THR A 175 -13.23 -2.96 -9.18
CA THR A 175 -11.87 -2.63 -8.76
C THR A 175 -10.84 -3.06 -9.81
N VAL A 176 -9.95 -2.14 -10.17
CA VAL A 176 -8.85 -2.33 -11.13
C VAL A 176 -7.55 -2.66 -10.38
N PHE A 177 -6.77 -3.63 -10.93
CA PHE A 177 -5.44 -4.00 -10.43
C PHE A 177 -4.41 -3.96 -11.56
#